data_76887787db3f4d94fc99e7a0fce064ee
#
_entry.id   76887787db3f4d94fc99e7a0fce064ee
#
_cell.length_a   1.000
_cell.length_b   1.000
_cell.length_c   1.000
_cell.angle_alpha   90.00
_cell.angle_beta   90.00
_cell.angle_gamma   90.00
#
_symmetry.space_group_name_H-M   'P 1'
#
loop_
_entity.id
_entity.type
_entity.pdbx_description
1 polymer ?
#
loop_
_entity_poly.entity_id
_entity_poly.type
_entity_poly.pdbx_seq_one_letter_code
_entity_poly.pdbx_strand_id
1 'polypeptide(L)'
;MKTYLFDLDGTLLDSLYDLAASTNYALRQHGLPEHSIDDVRCFVGNGVGQLIHRATPEGYPEDEEAKVLATFRAHYLLHALDHTQPYPGITPLLDRLHAEGHLIGIVSNKLQAGVDSLCQRFFPQADVEIGECGGLRRKPFPDMVEEAIQRLRKVHPGTDSHLIGSADTTIYIGDSDIDVLTAKNAGLPCLSVLWGFRDRDFLLAHGATHLIEYPEEILRFKQ
;
A
#
# COMPACT_ATOMS: atom_id res chain seq x y z
N MET A 1 6.48 6.30 -22.58
CA MET A 1 5.48 5.80 -21.61
C MET A 1 6.22 5.02 -20.54
N LYS A 2 5.92 5.27 -19.26
CA LYS A 2 6.41 4.47 -18.11
C LYS A 2 5.21 3.94 -17.33
N THR A 3 5.44 2.92 -16.50
CA THR A 3 4.45 2.36 -15.59
C THR A 3 4.88 2.61 -14.14
N TYR A 4 3.99 3.15 -13.33
CA TYR A 4 4.22 3.41 -11.92
C TYR A 4 3.27 2.56 -11.10
N LEU A 5 3.81 1.67 -10.28
CA LEU A 5 3.05 0.82 -9.36
C LEU A 5 3.25 1.33 -7.94
N PHE A 6 2.18 1.77 -7.32
CA PHE A 6 2.22 2.36 -5.98
C PHE A 6 1.62 1.42 -4.94
N ASP A 7 2.22 1.38 -3.76
CA ASP A 7 1.47 1.00 -2.57
C ASP A 7 0.46 2.09 -2.21
N LEU A 8 -0.47 1.79 -1.33
CA LEU A 8 -1.56 2.68 -0.94
C LEU A 8 -1.31 3.31 0.44
N ASP A 9 -1.40 2.50 1.52
CA ASP A 9 -1.33 2.97 2.90
C ASP A 9 0.12 3.32 3.28
N GLY A 10 0.42 4.57 3.60
CA GLY A 10 1.78 5.05 3.89
C GLY A 10 2.53 5.57 2.64
N THR A 11 2.03 5.33 1.45
CA THR A 11 2.63 5.77 0.19
C THR A 11 1.80 6.84 -0.51
N LEU A 12 0.57 6.53 -0.88
CA LEU A 12 -0.37 7.47 -1.48
C LEU A 12 -1.27 8.13 -0.43
N LEU A 13 -1.68 7.37 0.60
CA LEU A 13 -2.60 7.81 1.64
C LEU A 13 -1.96 7.81 3.03
N ASP A 14 -2.15 8.90 3.76
CA ASP A 14 -1.99 8.94 5.21
C ASP A 14 -3.26 8.38 5.85
N SER A 15 -3.26 7.08 6.10
CA SER A 15 -4.37 6.32 6.67
C SER A 15 -4.12 5.87 8.12
N LEU A 16 -2.98 6.27 8.69
CA LEU A 16 -2.53 5.77 9.99
C LEU A 16 -3.54 6.06 11.12
N TYR A 17 -4.14 7.25 11.09
CA TYR A 17 -5.06 7.69 12.14
C TYR A 17 -6.30 6.80 12.21
N ASP A 18 -6.91 6.51 11.06
CA ASP A 18 -8.13 5.68 10.98
C ASP A 18 -7.82 4.20 11.29
N LEU A 19 -6.64 3.72 10.88
CA LEU A 19 -6.15 2.39 11.25
C LEU A 19 -5.95 2.28 12.77
N ALA A 20 -5.30 3.27 13.41
CA ALA A 20 -5.07 3.28 14.84
C ALA A 20 -6.37 3.39 15.63
N ALA A 21 -7.27 4.29 15.22
CA ALA A 21 -8.58 4.45 15.86
C ALA A 21 -9.40 3.16 15.81
N SER A 22 -9.42 2.48 14.66
CA SER A 22 -10.17 1.23 14.50
C SER A 22 -9.52 0.06 15.23
N THR A 23 -8.19 0.00 15.29
CA THR A 23 -7.44 -0.98 16.09
C THR A 23 -7.78 -0.83 17.57
N ASN A 24 -7.66 0.39 18.11
CA ASN A 24 -7.94 0.67 19.51
C ASN A 24 -9.42 0.49 19.87
N TYR A 25 -10.33 0.84 18.94
CA TYR A 25 -11.74 0.50 19.10
C TYR A 25 -11.95 -1.00 19.29
N ALA A 26 -11.37 -1.82 18.40
CA ALA A 26 -11.51 -3.27 18.47
C ALA A 26 -10.92 -3.83 19.78
N LEU A 27 -9.71 -3.42 20.14
CA LEU A 27 -9.06 -3.85 21.39
C LEU A 27 -9.92 -3.53 22.62
N ARG A 28 -10.43 -2.30 22.71
CA ARG A 28 -11.30 -1.85 23.81
C ARG A 28 -12.58 -2.67 23.92
N GLN A 29 -13.22 -3.02 22.79
CA GLN A 29 -14.43 -3.86 22.78
C GLN A 29 -14.19 -5.26 23.32
N HIS A 30 -12.94 -5.74 23.26
CA HIS A 30 -12.53 -7.05 23.76
C HIS A 30 -11.77 -6.99 25.10
N GLY A 31 -11.75 -5.83 25.77
CA GLY A 31 -11.09 -5.67 27.08
C GLY A 31 -9.56 -5.73 27.03
N LEU A 32 -8.98 -5.49 25.85
CA LEU A 32 -7.54 -5.48 25.62
C LEU A 32 -6.94 -4.08 25.74
N PRO A 33 -5.65 -3.94 26.08
CA PRO A 33 -4.99 -2.65 26.16
C PRO A 33 -4.90 -1.96 24.79
N GLU A 34 -5.07 -0.65 24.78
CA GLU A 34 -4.90 0.18 23.59
C GLU A 34 -3.43 0.49 23.36
N HIS A 35 -3.07 0.79 22.10
CA HIS A 35 -1.72 1.15 21.67
C HIS A 35 -1.62 2.60 21.26
N SER A 36 -0.42 3.17 21.35
CA SER A 36 -0.12 4.48 20.76
C SER A 36 -0.20 4.42 19.24
N ILE A 37 -0.32 5.58 18.59
CA ILE A 37 -0.30 5.66 17.13
C ILE A 37 1.04 5.18 16.55
N ASP A 38 2.13 5.40 17.28
CA ASP A 38 3.47 4.97 16.87
C ASP A 38 3.63 3.43 16.96
N ASP A 39 3.01 2.80 17.97
CA ASP A 39 2.96 1.34 18.03
C ASP A 39 2.18 0.78 16.83
N VAL A 40 0.98 1.34 16.56
CA VAL A 40 0.17 0.91 15.42
C VAL A 40 0.90 1.13 14.09
N ARG A 41 1.64 2.23 13.94
CA ARG A 41 2.50 2.46 12.78
C ARG A 41 3.48 1.29 12.53
N CYS A 42 4.06 0.74 13.61
CA CYS A 42 4.96 -0.40 13.51
C CYS A 42 4.23 -1.71 13.13
N PHE A 43 2.94 -1.83 13.45
CA PHE A 43 2.15 -3.03 13.16
C PHE A 43 1.65 -3.11 11.73
N VAL A 44 1.47 -1.96 11.04
CA VAL A 44 0.95 -1.88 9.66
C VAL A 44 1.96 -2.42 8.64
N GLY A 45 1.47 -2.84 7.46
CA GLY A 45 2.25 -3.24 6.28
C GLY A 45 1.93 -4.64 5.74
N ASN A 46 1.60 -5.59 6.61
CA ASN A 46 1.35 -6.99 6.24
C ASN A 46 -0.14 -7.37 6.20
N GLY A 47 -1.02 -6.40 5.98
CA GLY A 47 -2.48 -6.59 6.00
C GLY A 47 -3.08 -6.60 7.41
N VAL A 48 -4.41 -6.46 7.47
CA VAL A 48 -5.14 -6.25 8.73
C VAL A 48 -5.09 -7.43 9.70
N GLY A 49 -4.92 -8.65 9.20
CA GLY A 49 -4.74 -9.82 10.08
C GLY A 49 -3.45 -9.71 10.90
N GLN A 50 -2.33 -9.35 10.27
CA GLN A 50 -1.06 -9.15 10.97
C GLN A 50 -1.06 -7.90 11.86
N LEU A 51 -1.77 -6.85 11.48
CA LEU A 51 -1.98 -5.68 12.32
C LEU A 51 -2.62 -6.09 13.66
N ILE A 52 -3.72 -6.84 13.62
CA ILE A 52 -4.42 -7.30 14.84
C ILE A 52 -3.58 -8.30 15.61
N HIS A 53 -2.94 -9.26 14.94
CA HIS A 53 -2.03 -10.20 15.60
C HIS A 53 -0.92 -9.51 16.42
N ARG A 54 -0.31 -8.45 15.86
CA ARG A 54 0.72 -7.65 16.55
C ARG A 54 0.14 -6.76 17.66
N ALA A 55 -1.13 -6.38 17.55
CA ALA A 55 -1.81 -5.54 18.52
C ALA A 55 -2.39 -6.34 19.70
N THR A 56 -2.58 -7.65 19.57
CA THR A 56 -3.04 -8.53 20.67
C THR A 56 -1.86 -9.04 21.50
N PRO A 57 -2.06 -9.37 22.80
CA PRO A 57 -1.00 -9.90 23.64
C PRO A 57 -0.38 -11.19 23.08
N GLU A 58 0.90 -11.41 23.35
CA GLU A 58 1.57 -12.67 22.98
C GLU A 58 0.83 -13.88 23.54
N GLY A 59 0.58 -14.88 22.68
CA GLY A 59 -0.16 -16.09 23.04
C GLY A 59 -1.68 -15.90 23.17
N TYR A 60 -2.21 -14.77 22.67
CA TYR A 60 -3.67 -14.56 22.64
C TYR A 60 -4.34 -15.63 21.78
N PRO A 61 -5.48 -16.25 22.22
CA PRO A 61 -6.09 -17.36 21.49
C PRO A 61 -6.53 -16.95 20.06
N GLU A 62 -6.25 -17.79 19.06
CA GLU A 62 -6.54 -17.49 17.64
C GLU A 62 -8.04 -17.23 17.37
N ASP A 63 -8.92 -17.96 18.06
CA ASP A 63 -10.36 -17.79 17.94
C ASP A 63 -10.86 -16.47 18.53
N GLU A 64 -10.22 -15.98 19.58
CA GLU A 64 -10.48 -14.64 20.16
C GLU A 64 -9.87 -13.55 19.29
N GLU A 65 -8.65 -13.75 18.77
CA GLU A 65 -8.02 -12.82 17.80
C GLU A 65 -8.90 -12.62 16.55
N ALA A 66 -9.49 -13.72 16.05
CA ALA A 66 -10.43 -13.63 14.93
C ALA A 66 -11.65 -12.76 15.23
N LYS A 67 -12.13 -12.72 16.49
CA LYS A 67 -13.23 -11.83 16.91
C LYS A 67 -12.78 -10.37 16.96
N VAL A 68 -11.58 -10.10 17.48
CA VAL A 68 -10.98 -8.74 17.45
C VAL A 68 -10.84 -8.26 16.02
N LEU A 69 -10.33 -9.09 15.11
CA LEU A 69 -10.22 -8.78 13.68
C LEU A 69 -11.58 -8.49 13.04
N ALA A 70 -12.60 -9.25 13.36
CA ALA A 70 -13.96 -9.00 12.86
C ALA A 70 -14.50 -7.65 13.34
N THR A 71 -14.28 -7.31 14.61
CA THR A 71 -14.65 -6.02 15.20
C THR A 71 -13.90 -4.86 14.53
N PHE A 72 -12.58 -5.02 14.32
CA PHE A 72 -11.78 -4.05 13.56
C PHE A 72 -12.36 -3.82 12.17
N ARG A 73 -12.60 -4.89 11.40
CA ARG A 73 -13.11 -4.80 10.03
C ARG A 73 -14.45 -4.07 9.96
N ALA A 74 -15.37 -4.37 10.88
CA ALA A 74 -16.69 -3.73 10.93
C ALA A 74 -16.56 -2.22 11.23
N HIS A 75 -15.69 -1.83 12.17
CA HIS A 75 -15.45 -0.43 12.50
C HIS A 75 -14.73 0.29 11.36
N TYR A 76 -13.63 -0.27 10.87
CA TYR A 76 -12.83 0.35 9.83
C TYR A 76 -13.60 0.58 8.52
N LEU A 77 -14.53 -0.33 8.17
CA LEU A 77 -15.39 -0.17 7.01
C LEU A 77 -16.20 1.15 7.04
N LEU A 78 -16.60 1.60 8.22
CA LEU A 78 -17.39 2.82 8.41
C LEU A 78 -16.53 4.07 8.63
N HIS A 79 -15.29 3.89 9.11
CA HIS A 79 -14.44 4.98 9.61
C HIS A 79 -13.11 5.13 8.84
N ALA A 80 -12.94 4.42 7.72
CA ALA A 80 -11.70 4.47 6.93
C ALA A 80 -11.47 5.79 6.19
N LEU A 81 -12.42 6.71 6.24
CA LEU A 81 -12.40 8.00 5.56
C LEU A 81 -12.55 9.20 6.53
N ASP A 82 -12.50 8.97 7.84
CA ASP A 82 -12.69 10.03 8.82
C ASP A 82 -11.50 11.02 8.81
N HIS A 83 -10.27 10.50 8.67
CA HIS A 83 -9.03 11.28 8.63
C HIS A 83 -8.12 10.93 7.45
N THR A 84 -8.36 9.80 6.78
CA THR A 84 -7.55 9.33 5.66
C THR A 84 -7.59 10.35 4.52
N GLN A 85 -6.41 10.74 4.05
CA GLN A 85 -6.24 11.69 2.94
C GLN A 85 -4.95 11.42 2.17
N PRO A 86 -4.84 11.85 0.89
CA PRO A 86 -3.60 11.79 0.17
C PRO A 86 -2.48 12.57 0.85
N TYR A 87 -1.26 12.02 0.82
CA TYR A 87 -0.10 12.80 1.26
C TYR A 87 0.08 14.07 0.41
N PRO A 88 0.64 15.15 0.98
CA PRO A 88 0.92 16.38 0.23
C PRO A 88 1.71 16.10 -1.05
N GLY A 89 1.26 16.60 -2.19
CA GLY A 89 1.91 16.45 -3.49
C GLY A 89 1.52 15.18 -4.27
N ILE A 90 0.83 14.22 -3.68
CA ILE A 90 0.43 12.96 -4.37
C ILE A 90 -0.59 13.23 -5.47
N THR A 91 -1.69 13.93 -5.19
CA THR A 91 -2.72 14.20 -6.21
C THR A 91 -2.15 14.94 -7.42
N PRO A 92 -1.41 16.05 -7.28
CA PRO A 92 -0.76 16.71 -8.42
C PRO A 92 0.23 15.82 -9.18
N LEU A 93 0.94 14.93 -8.48
CA LEU A 93 1.83 13.97 -9.12
C LEU A 93 1.06 12.99 -10.01
N LEU A 94 0.00 12.36 -9.50
CA LEU A 94 -0.80 11.40 -10.27
C LEU A 94 -1.50 12.07 -11.46
N ASP A 95 -2.05 13.29 -11.28
CA ASP A 95 -2.63 14.10 -12.36
C ASP A 95 -1.61 14.33 -13.48
N ARG A 96 -0.38 14.66 -13.11
CA ARG A 96 0.71 14.90 -14.06
C ARG A 96 1.13 13.63 -14.78
N LEU A 97 1.33 12.52 -14.05
CA LEU A 97 1.67 11.22 -14.65
C LEU A 97 0.62 10.79 -15.68
N HIS A 98 -0.66 10.92 -15.31
CA HIS A 98 -1.78 10.61 -16.20
C HIS A 98 -1.80 11.51 -17.44
N ALA A 99 -1.65 12.84 -17.27
CA ALA A 99 -1.62 13.82 -18.37
C ALA A 99 -0.42 13.60 -19.33
N GLU A 100 0.70 13.10 -18.82
CA GLU A 100 1.89 12.76 -19.64
C GLU A 100 1.76 11.37 -20.30
N GLY A 101 0.62 10.67 -20.12
CA GLY A 101 0.34 9.36 -20.74
C GLY A 101 1.13 8.21 -20.08
N HIS A 102 1.47 8.33 -18.82
CA HIS A 102 2.04 7.24 -18.04
C HIS A 102 0.94 6.37 -17.42
N LEU A 103 1.25 5.11 -17.14
CA LEU A 103 0.32 4.15 -16.54
C LEU A 103 0.49 4.13 -15.02
N ILE A 104 -0.63 4.10 -14.31
CA ILE A 104 -0.70 4.14 -12.86
C ILE A 104 -1.42 2.90 -12.36
N GLY A 105 -0.70 2.06 -11.61
CA GLY A 105 -1.27 0.92 -10.89
C GLY A 105 -1.13 1.10 -9.37
N ILE A 106 -2.12 0.64 -8.63
CA ILE A 106 -2.11 0.61 -7.16
C ILE A 106 -2.14 -0.84 -6.69
N VAL A 107 -1.22 -1.22 -5.79
CA VAL A 107 -1.08 -2.61 -5.31
C VAL A 107 -0.94 -2.60 -3.78
N SER A 108 -1.96 -3.06 -3.06
CA SER A 108 -2.04 -2.95 -1.60
C SER A 108 -2.45 -4.25 -0.92
N ASN A 109 -1.88 -4.53 0.27
CA ASN A 109 -2.32 -5.62 1.16
C ASN A 109 -3.66 -5.32 1.88
N LYS A 110 -4.29 -4.19 1.56
CA LYS A 110 -5.65 -3.86 2.00
C LYS A 110 -6.68 -4.71 1.25
N LEU A 111 -7.81 -5.04 1.87
CA LEU A 111 -8.93 -5.73 1.21
C LEU A 111 -9.38 -4.98 -0.06
N GLN A 112 -9.64 -5.71 -1.14
CA GLN A 112 -10.00 -5.13 -2.45
C GLN A 112 -11.13 -4.08 -2.34
N ALA A 113 -12.22 -4.38 -1.64
CA ALA A 113 -13.33 -3.43 -1.49
C ALA A 113 -12.91 -2.10 -0.82
N GLY A 114 -11.91 -2.15 0.08
CA GLY A 114 -11.34 -0.94 0.68
C GLY A 114 -10.47 -0.16 -0.30
N VAL A 115 -9.68 -0.87 -1.12
CA VAL A 115 -8.87 -0.26 -2.19
C VAL A 115 -9.78 0.43 -3.20
N ASP A 116 -10.83 -0.28 -3.70
CA ASP A 116 -11.79 0.26 -4.67
C ASP A 116 -12.42 1.57 -4.17
N SER A 117 -12.91 1.57 -2.92
CA SER A 117 -13.56 2.75 -2.32
C SER A 117 -12.61 3.95 -2.21
N LEU A 118 -11.37 3.72 -1.77
CA LEU A 118 -10.37 4.77 -1.60
C LEU A 118 -9.87 5.29 -2.94
N CYS A 119 -9.61 4.40 -3.91
CA CYS A 119 -9.13 4.78 -5.23
C CYS A 119 -10.21 5.55 -6.00
N GLN A 120 -11.46 5.09 -5.97
CA GLN A 120 -12.58 5.82 -6.57
C GLN A 120 -12.71 7.26 -6.03
N ARG A 121 -12.45 7.45 -4.74
CA ARG A 121 -12.56 8.76 -4.11
C ARG A 121 -11.37 9.66 -4.39
N PHE A 122 -10.16 9.15 -4.27
CA PHE A 122 -8.94 9.97 -4.22
C PHE A 122 -8.09 9.88 -5.48
N PHE A 123 -8.15 8.76 -6.22
CA PHE A 123 -7.23 8.46 -7.31
C PHE A 123 -7.94 7.96 -8.58
N PRO A 124 -8.91 8.74 -9.11
CA PRO A 124 -9.62 8.35 -10.34
C PRO A 124 -8.70 8.28 -11.57
N GLN A 125 -7.43 8.72 -11.44
CA GLN A 125 -6.39 8.63 -12.46
C GLN A 125 -5.74 7.25 -12.52
N ALA A 126 -5.94 6.38 -11.52
CA ALA A 126 -5.37 5.04 -11.54
C ALA A 126 -6.01 4.19 -12.65
N ASP A 127 -5.17 3.52 -13.43
CA ASP A 127 -5.61 2.62 -14.52
C ASP A 127 -6.05 1.26 -14.00
N VAL A 128 -5.40 0.79 -12.90
CA VAL A 128 -5.75 -0.46 -12.21
C VAL A 128 -5.46 -0.35 -10.72
N GLU A 129 -6.29 -1.04 -9.94
CA GLU A 129 -6.14 -1.19 -8.50
C GLU A 129 -6.27 -2.65 -8.08
N ILE A 130 -5.30 -3.13 -7.31
CA ILE A 130 -5.22 -4.50 -6.80
C ILE A 130 -5.13 -4.46 -5.28
N GLY A 131 -6.15 -5.01 -4.64
CA GLY A 131 -6.19 -5.27 -3.21
C GLY A 131 -6.12 -6.76 -2.89
N GLU A 132 -6.14 -7.10 -1.60
CA GLU A 132 -6.25 -8.48 -1.15
C GLU A 132 -7.60 -9.05 -1.62
N CYS A 133 -7.54 -10.06 -2.46
CA CYS A 133 -8.67 -10.84 -2.94
C CYS A 133 -8.30 -12.32 -3.05
N GLY A 134 -9.31 -13.20 -3.07
CA GLY A 134 -9.05 -14.64 -3.16
C GLY A 134 -8.27 -15.03 -4.40
N GLY A 135 -7.27 -15.90 -4.24
CA GLY A 135 -6.47 -16.47 -5.33
C GLY A 135 -5.13 -15.80 -5.60
N LEU A 136 -4.87 -14.60 -5.06
CA LEU A 136 -3.58 -13.93 -5.13
C LEU A 136 -2.90 -13.94 -3.77
N ARG A 137 -1.62 -14.30 -3.72
CA ARG A 137 -0.81 -14.16 -2.50
C ARG A 137 -0.50 -12.68 -2.27
N ARG A 138 -0.61 -12.26 -1.01
CA ARG A 138 -0.31 -10.87 -0.60
C ARG A 138 1.16 -10.52 -0.79
N LYS A 139 1.46 -9.23 -0.89
CA LYS A 139 2.83 -8.72 -0.76
C LYS A 139 3.48 -9.31 0.52
N PRO A 140 4.72 -9.78 0.48
CA PRO A 140 5.74 -9.52 -0.56
C PRO A 140 5.77 -10.52 -1.73
N PHE A 141 4.81 -11.42 -1.88
CA PHE A 141 4.75 -12.23 -3.10
C PHE A 141 4.44 -11.35 -4.31
N PRO A 142 4.99 -11.68 -5.51
CA PRO A 142 4.84 -10.83 -6.70
C PRO A 142 3.45 -10.91 -7.36
N ASP A 143 2.60 -11.85 -6.94
CA ASP A 143 1.32 -12.20 -7.57
C ASP A 143 0.44 -10.97 -7.87
N MET A 144 0.30 -10.06 -6.90
CA MET A 144 -0.53 -8.85 -7.05
C MET A 144 0.08 -7.84 -8.03
N VAL A 145 1.41 -7.75 -8.07
CA VAL A 145 2.15 -6.92 -9.04
C VAL A 145 1.99 -7.50 -10.44
N GLU A 146 2.13 -8.81 -10.59
CA GLU A 146 1.95 -9.51 -11.86
C GLU A 146 0.51 -9.35 -12.38
N GLU A 147 -0.50 -9.45 -11.51
CA GLU A 147 -1.90 -9.20 -11.87
C GLU A 147 -2.11 -7.75 -12.31
N ALA A 148 -1.54 -6.76 -11.59
CA ALA A 148 -1.59 -5.36 -11.99
C ALA A 148 -1.02 -5.15 -13.39
N ILE A 149 0.16 -5.71 -13.67
CA ILE A 149 0.80 -5.67 -14.98
C ILE A 149 -0.08 -6.31 -16.06
N GLN A 150 -0.68 -7.47 -15.78
CA GLN A 150 -1.55 -8.13 -16.74
C GLN A 150 -2.80 -7.30 -17.04
N ARG A 151 -3.43 -6.67 -16.03
CA ARG A 151 -4.58 -5.79 -16.24
C ARG A 151 -4.19 -4.54 -17.01
N LEU A 152 -3.07 -3.90 -16.68
CA LEU A 152 -2.56 -2.75 -17.43
C LEU A 152 -2.33 -3.07 -18.91
N ARG A 153 -1.77 -4.24 -19.24
CA ARG A 153 -1.61 -4.70 -20.62
C ARG A 153 -2.93 -4.90 -21.35
N LYS A 154 -4.00 -5.30 -20.64
CA LYS A 154 -5.33 -5.50 -21.22
C LYS A 154 -6.04 -4.16 -21.48
N VAL A 155 -5.92 -3.18 -20.59
CA VAL A 155 -6.56 -1.87 -20.75
C VAL A 155 -5.78 -0.96 -21.70
N HIS A 156 -4.48 -1.22 -21.90
CA HIS A 156 -3.61 -0.49 -22.84
C HIS A 156 -3.02 -1.44 -23.91
N PRO A 157 -3.86 -2.03 -24.78
CA PRO A 157 -3.40 -2.93 -25.83
C PRO A 157 -2.73 -2.14 -26.96
N GLY A 158 -1.42 -2.12 -27.00
CA GLY A 158 -0.64 -1.43 -28.04
C GLY A 158 0.66 -2.15 -28.37
N THR A 159 1.41 -1.63 -29.35
CA THR A 159 2.73 -2.16 -29.73
C THR A 159 3.72 -2.18 -28.58
N ASP A 160 3.57 -1.24 -27.62
CA ASP A 160 4.45 -1.09 -26.47
C ASP A 160 3.95 -1.82 -25.22
N SER A 161 2.85 -2.57 -25.30
CA SER A 161 2.30 -3.31 -24.15
C SER A 161 3.28 -4.31 -23.53
N HIS A 162 4.25 -4.80 -24.30
CA HIS A 162 5.32 -5.68 -23.81
C HIS A 162 6.29 -4.97 -22.84
N LEU A 163 6.38 -3.65 -22.91
CA LEU A 163 7.21 -2.83 -22.01
C LEU A 163 6.58 -2.69 -20.61
N ILE A 164 5.26 -2.85 -20.48
CA ILE A 164 4.56 -2.83 -19.19
C ILE A 164 5.05 -4.02 -18.36
N GLY A 165 5.65 -3.77 -17.20
CA GLY A 165 6.26 -4.80 -16.35
C GLY A 165 7.74 -5.07 -16.66
N SER A 166 8.34 -4.38 -17.63
CA SER A 166 9.80 -4.37 -17.80
C SER A 166 10.47 -3.50 -16.73
N ALA A 167 11.60 -3.96 -16.20
CA ALA A 167 12.38 -3.18 -15.23
C ALA A 167 12.85 -1.82 -15.78
N ASP A 168 13.01 -1.69 -17.10
CA ASP A 168 13.42 -0.45 -17.76
C ASP A 168 12.32 0.63 -17.80
N THR A 169 11.06 0.23 -17.65
CA THR A 169 9.91 1.14 -17.84
C THR A 169 8.91 1.10 -16.70
N THR A 170 9.05 0.16 -15.77
CA THR A 170 8.13 -0.04 -14.63
C THR A 170 8.88 0.17 -13.32
N ILE A 171 8.31 1.00 -12.46
CA ILE A 171 8.87 1.35 -11.17
C ILE A 171 7.84 1.01 -10.10
N TYR A 172 8.27 0.35 -9.03
CA TYR A 172 7.46 0.15 -7.83
C TYR A 172 7.78 1.22 -6.79
N ILE A 173 6.76 1.77 -6.15
CA ILE A 173 6.87 2.85 -5.16
C ILE A 173 6.17 2.41 -3.87
N GLY A 174 6.86 2.47 -2.73
CA GLY A 174 6.32 2.08 -1.44
C GLY A 174 7.11 2.64 -0.27
N ASP A 175 6.58 2.49 0.94
CA ASP A 175 7.15 3.09 2.16
C ASP A 175 7.69 2.05 3.16
N SER A 176 7.65 0.76 2.84
CA SER A 176 7.95 -0.31 3.79
C SER A 176 8.94 -1.35 3.24
N ASP A 177 9.46 -2.17 4.16
CA ASP A 177 10.25 -3.38 3.86
C ASP A 177 9.49 -4.36 2.96
N ILE A 178 8.17 -4.44 3.14
CA ILE A 178 7.30 -5.30 2.31
C ILE A 178 7.34 -4.83 0.86
N ASP A 179 7.36 -3.53 0.61
CA ASP A 179 7.40 -2.95 -0.74
C ASP A 179 8.75 -3.19 -1.41
N VAL A 180 9.84 -2.99 -0.66
CA VAL A 180 11.19 -3.30 -1.13
C VAL A 180 11.28 -4.77 -1.56
N LEU A 181 10.77 -5.67 -0.72
CA LEU A 181 10.80 -7.10 -1.01
C LEU A 181 9.84 -7.47 -2.15
N THR A 182 8.67 -6.84 -2.24
CA THR A 182 7.71 -7.04 -3.33
C THR A 182 8.33 -6.66 -4.67
N ALA A 183 8.91 -5.48 -4.77
CA ALA A 183 9.59 -5.02 -5.98
C ALA A 183 10.73 -5.98 -6.39
N LYS A 184 11.56 -6.40 -5.42
CA LYS A 184 12.63 -7.38 -5.64
C LYS A 184 12.08 -8.70 -6.18
N ASN A 185 11.01 -9.23 -5.58
CA ASN A 185 10.42 -10.50 -5.98
C ASN A 185 9.73 -10.41 -7.35
N ALA A 186 9.25 -9.22 -7.73
CA ALA A 186 8.70 -8.95 -9.06
C ALA A 186 9.77 -8.56 -10.10
N GLY A 187 11.05 -8.47 -9.71
CA GLY A 187 12.14 -8.06 -10.60
C GLY A 187 12.08 -6.60 -11.05
N LEU A 188 11.50 -5.72 -10.23
CA LEU A 188 11.32 -4.30 -10.52
C LEU A 188 12.22 -3.42 -9.64
N PRO A 189 12.66 -2.24 -10.13
CA PRO A 189 13.26 -1.22 -9.28
C PRO A 189 12.24 -0.69 -8.28
N CYS A 190 12.71 -0.39 -7.05
CA CYS A 190 11.91 0.18 -5.98
C CYS A 190 12.38 1.60 -5.64
N LEU A 191 11.43 2.54 -5.59
CA LEU A 191 11.59 3.83 -4.93
C LEU A 191 10.93 3.75 -3.56
N SER A 192 11.72 3.89 -2.50
CA SER A 192 11.20 3.93 -1.14
C SER A 192 10.97 5.36 -0.70
N VAL A 193 9.76 5.66 -0.25
CA VAL A 193 9.34 7.00 0.16
C VAL A 193 9.57 7.22 1.64
N LEU A 194 10.01 8.43 2.03
CA LEU A 194 10.35 8.77 3.41
C LEU A 194 9.24 9.53 4.17
N TRP A 195 8.14 9.83 3.52
CA TRP A 195 6.96 10.44 4.17
C TRP A 195 5.99 9.43 4.76
N GLY A 196 6.24 8.12 4.55
CA GLY A 196 5.37 7.03 4.98
C GLY A 196 5.59 6.54 6.41
N PHE A 197 5.32 5.25 6.64
CA PHE A 197 5.33 4.67 7.99
C PHE A 197 6.71 4.25 8.48
N ARG A 198 7.68 4.03 7.58
CA ARG A 198 9.04 3.60 7.94
C ARG A 198 10.05 4.70 7.71
N ASP A 199 11.01 4.81 8.63
CA ASP A 199 12.09 5.77 8.53
C ASP A 199 13.23 5.30 7.60
N ARG A 200 14.15 6.20 7.33
CA ARG A 200 15.32 5.99 6.45
C ARG A 200 16.17 4.80 6.89
N ASP A 201 16.49 4.73 8.18
CA ASP A 201 17.43 3.73 8.70
C ASP A 201 16.80 2.34 8.62
N PHE A 202 15.52 2.23 8.94
CA PHE A 202 14.76 1.00 8.77
C PHE A 202 14.73 0.54 7.30
N LEU A 203 14.39 1.43 6.38
CA LEU A 203 14.33 1.10 4.95
C LEU A 203 15.68 0.65 4.39
N LEU A 204 16.76 1.35 4.73
CA LEU A 204 18.14 0.97 4.34
C LEU A 204 18.52 -0.40 4.91
N ALA A 205 18.23 -0.66 6.17
CA ALA A 205 18.49 -1.95 6.81
C ALA A 205 17.74 -3.11 6.13
N HIS A 206 16.58 -2.83 5.48
CA HIS A 206 15.78 -3.81 4.75
C HIS A 206 16.00 -3.81 3.23
N GLY A 207 17.08 -3.17 2.77
CA GLY A 207 17.55 -3.29 1.38
C GLY A 207 17.02 -2.24 0.41
N ALA A 208 16.42 -1.15 0.89
CA ALA A 208 16.10 -0.02 0.05
C ALA A 208 17.37 0.61 -0.53
N THR A 209 17.37 0.88 -1.84
CA THR A 209 18.52 1.43 -2.56
C THR A 209 18.28 2.85 -3.06
N HIS A 210 17.02 3.21 -3.27
CA HIS A 210 16.61 4.53 -3.75
C HIS A 210 15.55 5.09 -2.81
N LEU A 211 15.90 6.19 -2.15
CA LEU A 211 15.06 6.87 -1.18
C LEU A 211 14.71 8.25 -1.70
N ILE A 212 13.45 8.65 -1.57
CA ILE A 212 12.96 9.97 -1.95
C ILE A 212 12.20 10.63 -0.80
N GLU A 213 12.31 11.94 -0.70
CA GLU A 213 11.70 12.74 0.37
C GLU A 213 10.41 13.43 -0.07
N TYR A 214 10.28 13.68 -1.38
CA TYR A 214 9.14 14.42 -1.95
C TYR A 214 8.56 13.71 -3.17
N PRO A 215 7.22 13.72 -3.36
CA PRO A 215 6.56 13.03 -4.48
C PRO A 215 7.07 13.43 -5.87
N GLU A 216 7.43 14.70 -6.08
CA GLU A 216 7.94 15.19 -7.37
C GLU A 216 9.29 14.59 -7.79
N GLU A 217 10.03 13.98 -6.87
CA GLU A 217 11.30 13.29 -7.20
C GLU A 217 11.06 12.04 -8.05
N ILE A 218 9.86 11.44 -7.97
CA ILE A 218 9.44 10.30 -8.81
C ILE A 218 9.59 10.64 -10.30
N LEU A 219 9.25 11.86 -10.69
CA LEU A 219 9.32 12.33 -12.09
C LEU A 219 10.77 12.44 -12.60
N ARG A 220 11.74 12.60 -11.72
CA ARG A 220 13.15 12.77 -12.05
C ARG A 220 13.94 11.47 -12.02
N PHE A 221 13.32 10.40 -11.51
CA PHE A 221 14.01 9.12 -11.39
C PHE A 221 14.35 8.57 -12.78
N LYS A 222 15.65 8.37 -13.00
CA LYS A 222 16.20 7.68 -14.18
C LYS A 222 16.75 6.35 -13.71
N GLN A 223 16.30 5.32 -14.32
CA GLN A 223 16.84 3.97 -14.15
C GLN A 223 18.21 3.88 -14.79
#